data_7b4fee0aa85f73401202be1ba54cc660
#
_entry.id   7b4fee0aa85f73401202be1ba54cc660
#
_cell.length_a   1.000
_cell.length_b   1.000
_cell.length_c   1.000
_cell.angle_alpha   90.00
_cell.angle_beta   90.00
_cell.angle_gamma   90.00
#
_symmetry.space_group_name_H-M   'P 1'
#
loop_
_entity.id
_entity.type
_entity.pdbx_description
1 polymer ?
#
loop_
_entity_poly.entity_id
_entity_poly.type
_entity_poly.pdbx_seq_one_letter_code
_entity_poly.pdbx_strand_id
1 'polypeptide(L)'
;MEDTNQEEKQNYLRENILNRGYDANIFINFLKTKKGDQGADIANWSMPDLQQVVQEFISLNNMPNQIIQQNPPEENNQIDTQVNQVNQVNQINQINPQNNQINPQNNQIQNNENIGALKEEDYGIVIPDVKECKKTEITELFNYKNLEITVSDPKKVDKGFFSKAYIDFEIKTNPCKFIVRRQHAEFVWLRERLSVIFNTNILPRLPKKGKVKEDPHIQKRMRNLERFLNYLAKDPIIKTSQIFFDFLTIDKEEEYNIRKKLYNKMKTPTDFSEIKSLDGKIRIKITDVKEQHIDSIRDNAAFNETALKKFNQNFKVLREEMNTVISRFLSFSPLFDKLIKICTNYSEGNVIIESYKQMQNIFNSWADILKRQNAFFCNDIKEYLKFLSGNYHHIRDLTQIVETQKYNYYKLSKSLISKKIDLFKKGEIPNWKLNDNDKNIVSEFYQDRLTSYKKICFKDTTNVIKNKEKYGYYLNRLISEYVRMRNLNAFENKEKVKQFSKKQGQIMSEYFKKMGEIIILIDGCIINDAAQNLFEEKSEPFLAVNYNDNNIEKEEEQNQISTENYENNNNINEENYIEDKQ
;
A
#
# COMPACT_ATOMS: atom_id res chain seq x y z
N MET A 1 -52.23 6.02 -10.06
CA MET A 1 -51.40 6.58 -11.15
C MET A 1 -50.05 7.18 -10.62
N GLU A 2 -49.96 7.66 -9.39
CA GLU A 2 -48.68 8.18 -8.83
C GLU A 2 -47.69 7.08 -8.49
N ASP A 3 -48.16 5.94 -7.98
CA ASP A 3 -47.26 4.81 -7.59
C ASP A 3 -46.55 4.14 -8.78
N THR A 4 -47.24 4.03 -9.93
CA THR A 4 -46.64 3.45 -11.15
C THR A 4 -45.50 4.30 -11.72
N ASN A 5 -45.55 5.60 -11.59
CA ASN A 5 -44.53 6.53 -12.07
C ASN A 5 -43.27 6.49 -11.20
N GLN A 6 -43.39 6.22 -9.90
CA GLN A 6 -42.25 6.16 -9.00
C GLN A 6 -41.44 4.84 -9.17
N GLU A 7 -42.13 3.75 -9.39
CA GLU A 7 -41.49 2.45 -9.68
C GLU A 7 -40.72 2.46 -11.02
N GLU A 8 -41.26 3.10 -12.04
CA GLU A 8 -40.62 3.29 -13.33
C GLU A 8 -39.31 4.10 -13.21
N LYS A 9 -39.32 5.20 -12.44
CA LYS A 9 -38.13 6.01 -12.15
C LYS A 9 -37.06 5.20 -11.39
N GLN A 10 -37.46 4.44 -10.39
CA GLN A 10 -36.54 3.57 -9.63
C GLN A 10 -35.90 2.51 -10.50
N ASN A 11 -36.68 1.85 -11.34
CA ASN A 11 -36.17 0.83 -12.28
C ASN A 11 -35.20 1.45 -13.29
N TYR A 12 -35.54 2.62 -13.85
CA TYR A 12 -34.65 3.37 -14.74
C TYR A 12 -33.30 3.71 -14.09
N LEU A 13 -33.31 4.19 -12.84
CA LEU A 13 -32.08 4.49 -12.10
C LEU A 13 -31.28 3.24 -11.76
N ARG A 14 -31.95 2.15 -11.40
CA ARG A 14 -31.27 0.86 -11.16
C ARG A 14 -30.50 0.40 -12.39
N GLU A 15 -31.10 0.45 -13.56
CA GLU A 15 -30.47 0.01 -14.80
C GLU A 15 -29.35 0.93 -15.27
N ASN A 16 -29.53 2.26 -15.16
CA ASN A 16 -28.60 3.21 -15.76
C ASN A 16 -27.51 3.72 -14.79
N ILE A 17 -27.70 3.61 -13.48
CA ILE A 17 -26.74 4.03 -12.46
C ILE A 17 -26.18 2.81 -11.72
N LEU A 18 -27.02 2.04 -11.01
CA LEU A 18 -26.52 0.97 -10.14
C LEU A 18 -25.94 -0.22 -10.91
N ASN A 19 -26.65 -0.71 -11.92
CA ASN A 19 -26.18 -1.86 -12.72
C ASN A 19 -24.96 -1.52 -13.58
N ARG A 20 -24.72 -0.25 -13.89
CA ARG A 20 -23.50 0.23 -14.57
C ARG A 20 -22.34 0.48 -13.61
N GLY A 21 -22.54 0.29 -12.29
CA GLY A 21 -21.48 0.39 -11.27
C GLY A 21 -21.17 1.81 -10.80
N TYR A 22 -22.02 2.79 -11.08
CA TYR A 22 -21.87 4.13 -10.52
C TYR A 22 -22.27 4.15 -9.04
N ASP A 23 -21.59 4.98 -8.24
CA ASP A 23 -21.90 5.16 -6.81
C ASP A 23 -23.19 5.97 -6.65
N ALA A 24 -24.18 5.39 -5.96
CA ALA A 24 -25.47 6.02 -5.72
C ALA A 24 -25.36 7.34 -4.95
N ASN A 25 -24.42 7.46 -3.99
CA ASN A 25 -24.26 8.67 -3.22
C ASN A 25 -23.66 9.81 -4.05
N ILE A 26 -22.75 9.50 -4.95
CA ILE A 26 -22.19 10.48 -5.89
C ILE A 26 -23.29 10.99 -6.81
N PHE A 27 -24.17 10.09 -7.31
CA PHE A 27 -25.28 10.48 -8.14
C PHE A 27 -26.32 11.33 -7.38
N ILE A 28 -26.67 10.98 -6.14
CA ILE A 28 -27.58 11.78 -5.29
C ILE A 28 -26.99 13.18 -5.05
N ASN A 29 -25.69 13.27 -4.75
CA ASN A 29 -25.04 14.58 -4.61
C ASN A 29 -25.08 15.39 -5.92
N PHE A 30 -24.92 14.74 -7.07
CA PHE A 30 -25.08 15.40 -8.36
C PHE A 30 -26.50 15.91 -8.58
N LEU A 31 -27.54 15.14 -8.23
CA LEU A 31 -28.94 15.60 -8.27
C LEU A 31 -29.17 16.83 -7.38
N LYS A 32 -28.56 16.86 -6.20
CA LYS A 32 -28.59 18.03 -5.31
C LYS A 32 -27.96 19.28 -5.92
N THR A 33 -26.92 19.14 -6.74
CA THR A 33 -26.33 20.31 -7.42
C THR A 33 -27.27 20.94 -8.44
N LYS A 34 -28.27 20.18 -8.94
CA LYS A 34 -29.23 20.66 -9.94
C LYS A 34 -30.50 21.30 -9.35
N LYS A 35 -31.00 20.80 -8.24
CA LYS A 35 -32.28 21.27 -7.61
C LYS A 35 -32.16 21.52 -6.10
N GLY A 36 -30.95 21.69 -5.56
CA GLY A 36 -30.72 21.80 -4.12
C GLY A 36 -31.08 20.51 -3.37
N ASP A 37 -31.36 20.61 -2.07
CA ASP A 37 -31.66 19.42 -1.26
C ASP A 37 -32.92 18.67 -1.71
N GLN A 38 -33.87 19.36 -2.36
CA GLN A 38 -35.07 18.74 -2.95
C GLN A 38 -34.72 17.81 -4.12
N GLY A 39 -33.58 18.03 -4.77
CA GLY A 39 -33.09 17.18 -5.84
C GLY A 39 -32.72 15.75 -5.40
N ALA A 40 -32.49 15.52 -4.11
CA ALA A 40 -32.22 14.19 -3.57
C ALA A 40 -33.41 13.23 -3.65
N ASP A 41 -34.65 13.79 -3.68
CA ASP A 41 -35.86 13.00 -3.79
C ASP A 41 -36.25 12.83 -5.27
N ILE A 42 -36.27 11.60 -5.72
CA ILE A 42 -36.60 11.21 -7.11
C ILE A 42 -38.04 11.60 -7.46
N ALA A 43 -38.95 11.70 -6.47
CA ALA A 43 -40.31 12.12 -6.67
C ALA A 43 -40.42 13.53 -7.30
N ASN A 44 -39.49 14.41 -6.99
CA ASN A 44 -39.43 15.80 -7.46
C ASN A 44 -38.91 15.95 -8.92
N TRP A 45 -38.63 14.87 -9.62
CA TRP A 45 -38.15 14.86 -11.00
C TRP A 45 -39.25 14.35 -11.95
N SER A 46 -39.43 14.99 -13.08
CA SER A 46 -40.19 14.38 -14.17
C SER A 46 -39.32 13.26 -14.82
N MET A 47 -39.93 12.28 -15.46
CA MET A 47 -39.18 11.22 -16.10
C MET A 47 -38.22 11.74 -17.20
N PRO A 48 -38.63 12.70 -18.07
CA PRO A 48 -37.73 13.31 -19.05
C PRO A 48 -36.54 14.04 -18.41
N ASP A 49 -36.77 14.83 -17.34
CA ASP A 49 -35.70 15.57 -16.64
C ASP A 49 -34.72 14.59 -15.98
N LEU A 50 -35.23 13.51 -15.38
CA LEU A 50 -34.42 12.48 -14.75
C LEU A 50 -33.55 11.76 -15.78
N GLN A 51 -34.11 11.45 -16.96
CA GLN A 51 -33.36 10.84 -18.06
C GLN A 51 -32.25 11.77 -18.56
N GLN A 52 -32.52 13.04 -18.73
CA GLN A 52 -31.54 14.04 -19.15
C GLN A 52 -30.37 14.15 -18.14
N VAL A 53 -30.68 14.25 -16.85
CA VAL A 53 -29.67 14.39 -15.79
C VAL A 53 -28.84 13.11 -15.63
N VAL A 54 -29.45 11.92 -15.80
CA VAL A 54 -28.72 10.66 -15.81
C VAL A 54 -27.73 10.61 -16.99
N GLN A 55 -28.12 11.02 -18.18
CA GLN A 55 -27.22 11.06 -19.34
C GLN A 55 -26.08 12.06 -19.16
N GLU A 56 -26.37 13.23 -18.57
CA GLU A 56 -25.34 14.21 -18.23
C GLU A 56 -24.34 13.66 -17.21
N PHE A 57 -24.83 13.00 -16.15
CA PHE A 57 -23.99 12.36 -15.15
C PHE A 57 -23.11 11.27 -15.76
N ILE A 58 -23.65 10.42 -16.62
CA ILE A 58 -22.91 9.36 -17.31
C ILE A 58 -21.84 9.97 -18.24
N SER A 59 -22.16 11.04 -18.99
CA SER A 59 -21.22 11.70 -19.89
C SER A 59 -20.07 12.36 -19.13
N LEU A 60 -20.33 12.99 -17.98
CA LEU A 60 -19.30 13.59 -17.13
C LEU A 60 -18.37 12.54 -16.50
N ASN A 61 -18.88 11.37 -16.16
CA ASN A 61 -18.08 10.30 -15.57
C ASN A 61 -17.36 9.42 -16.63
N ASN A 62 -17.75 9.50 -17.89
CA ASN A 62 -17.09 8.81 -19.00
C ASN A 62 -16.06 9.66 -19.74
N MET A 63 -15.92 10.95 -19.42
CA MET A 63 -14.84 11.78 -19.97
C MET A 63 -13.49 11.37 -19.35
N PRO A 64 -12.44 11.14 -20.14
CA PRO A 64 -11.09 11.03 -19.62
C PRO A 64 -10.73 12.37 -18.96
N ASN A 65 -10.22 12.31 -17.71
CA ASN A 65 -9.88 13.44 -16.86
C ASN A 65 -9.17 14.58 -17.61
N GLN A 66 -9.93 15.53 -18.11
CA GLN A 66 -9.44 16.87 -18.38
C GLN A 66 -9.69 17.70 -17.13
N ILE A 67 -8.60 18.21 -16.59
CA ILE A 67 -8.52 19.05 -15.40
C ILE A 67 -9.43 20.27 -15.58
N ILE A 68 -10.55 20.31 -14.88
CA ILE A 68 -11.35 21.53 -14.76
C ILE A 68 -10.69 22.36 -13.65
N GLN A 69 -9.86 23.33 -14.06
CA GLN A 69 -9.55 24.49 -13.23
C GLN A 69 -10.79 25.38 -13.20
N GLN A 70 -11.57 25.31 -12.14
CA GLN A 70 -12.51 26.36 -11.81
C GLN A 70 -11.84 27.28 -10.78
N ASN A 71 -11.60 28.52 -11.20
CA ASN A 71 -11.24 29.63 -10.33
C ASN A 71 -12.40 29.93 -9.37
N PRO A 72 -12.17 30.04 -8.05
CA PRO A 72 -13.14 30.66 -7.16
C PRO A 72 -13.09 32.20 -7.29
N PRO A 73 -14.20 32.92 -7.00
CA PRO A 73 -14.25 34.37 -7.10
C PRO A 73 -13.35 35.04 -6.06
N GLU A 74 -12.81 36.18 -6.47
CA GLU A 74 -11.94 37.05 -5.70
C GLU A 74 -12.64 37.55 -4.42
N GLU A 75 -12.08 37.22 -3.26
CA GLU A 75 -12.21 38.06 -2.07
C GLU A 75 -10.81 38.48 -1.61
N ASN A 76 -10.62 39.81 -1.69
CA ASN A 76 -9.46 40.53 -1.19
C ASN A 76 -9.23 40.25 0.28
N ASN A 77 -8.04 39.77 0.65
CA ASN A 77 -7.33 40.26 1.83
C ASN A 77 -5.84 39.95 1.74
N GLN A 78 -5.07 41.02 1.77
CA GLN A 78 -3.63 41.09 1.84
C GLN A 78 -3.09 40.35 3.08
N ILE A 79 -2.23 39.38 2.89
CA ILE A 79 -1.10 39.09 3.78
C ILE A 79 0.11 38.75 2.91
N ASP A 80 1.07 39.61 3.03
CA ASP A 80 2.33 39.65 2.28
C ASP A 80 3.33 38.57 2.72
N THR A 81 4.14 38.17 1.72
CA THR A 81 5.54 37.73 1.81
C THR A 81 5.87 36.48 2.63
N GLN A 82 6.14 35.41 1.92
CA GLN A 82 7.31 34.51 1.97
C GLN A 82 7.00 33.10 1.43
N VAL A 83 6.71 32.96 0.14
CA VAL A 83 6.71 31.65 -0.54
C VAL A 83 7.29 31.79 -1.95
N ASN A 84 8.51 32.31 -2.07
CA ASN A 84 9.21 32.43 -3.35
C ASN A 84 10.54 31.67 -3.41
N GLN A 85 10.62 30.46 -2.85
CA GLN A 85 11.81 29.59 -2.99
C GLN A 85 11.52 28.11 -3.33
N VAL A 86 10.31 27.74 -3.74
CA VAL A 86 10.01 26.34 -4.12
C VAL A 86 9.81 26.14 -5.63
N ASN A 87 9.86 27.20 -6.45
CA ASN A 87 9.61 27.09 -7.90
C ASN A 87 10.86 26.92 -8.78
N GLN A 88 12.02 26.58 -8.25
CA GLN A 88 13.24 26.34 -9.06
C GLN A 88 13.68 24.89 -9.21
N VAL A 89 12.91 23.90 -8.75
CA VAL A 89 13.28 22.47 -8.88
C VAL A 89 12.48 21.75 -9.99
N ASN A 90 11.57 22.41 -10.68
CA ASN A 90 10.76 21.79 -11.74
C ASN A 90 11.28 21.97 -13.19
N GLN A 91 12.55 22.35 -13.37
CA GLN A 91 13.11 22.54 -14.73
C GLN A 91 14.24 21.56 -15.12
N ILE A 92 14.38 20.43 -14.44
CA ILE A 92 15.29 19.37 -14.92
C ILE A 92 14.48 18.07 -14.94
N ASN A 93 13.83 17.81 -16.04
CA ASN A 93 13.46 16.48 -16.59
C ASN A 93 12.47 16.62 -17.75
N GLN A 94 12.77 17.49 -18.71
CA GLN A 94 12.29 17.33 -20.08
C GLN A 94 13.30 16.46 -20.84
N ILE A 95 13.29 15.16 -20.57
CA ILE A 95 13.81 14.19 -21.53
C ILE A 95 12.68 13.91 -22.51
N ASN A 96 12.88 14.45 -23.67
CA ASN A 96 12.08 14.34 -24.88
C ASN A 96 11.71 12.88 -25.20
N PRO A 97 10.43 12.46 -25.17
CA PRO A 97 10.02 11.17 -25.71
C PRO A 97 9.69 11.35 -27.19
N GLN A 98 10.69 11.65 -27.99
CA GLN A 98 10.56 11.47 -29.43
C GLN A 98 11.04 10.09 -29.82
N ASN A 99 10.17 9.39 -30.55
CA ASN A 99 10.32 8.11 -31.24
C ASN A 99 10.10 6.84 -30.43
N ASN A 100 8.82 6.52 -30.24
CA ASN A 100 8.28 5.18 -30.51
C ASN A 100 6.74 5.22 -30.50
N GLN A 101 6.18 6.10 -31.31
CA GLN A 101 4.82 5.90 -31.82
C GLN A 101 4.89 4.72 -32.81
N ILE A 102 4.66 3.50 -32.36
CA ILE A 102 4.20 2.43 -33.23
C ILE A 102 2.73 2.77 -33.51
N ASN A 103 2.56 3.54 -34.56
CA ASN A 103 1.29 3.83 -35.20
C ASN A 103 0.67 2.48 -35.61
N PRO A 104 -0.53 2.09 -35.16
CA PRO A 104 -1.29 1.03 -35.80
C PRO A 104 -1.85 1.59 -37.10
N GLN A 105 -1.00 1.89 -38.05
CA GLN A 105 -1.49 2.11 -39.40
C GLN A 105 -2.07 0.79 -39.86
N ASN A 106 -3.39 0.80 -40.06
CA ASN A 106 -4.12 0.00 -40.99
C ASN A 106 -3.31 -0.12 -42.29
N ASN A 107 -2.46 -1.12 -42.40
CA ASN A 107 -2.08 -1.62 -43.69
C ASN A 107 -3.32 -2.31 -44.26
N GLN A 108 -4.18 -1.51 -44.91
CA GLN A 108 -5.03 -2.01 -45.97
C GLN A 108 -4.09 -2.67 -46.97
N ILE A 109 -3.99 -4.00 -46.87
CA ILE A 109 -3.40 -4.85 -47.89
C ILE A 109 -4.29 -4.63 -49.14
N GLN A 110 -3.80 -3.81 -50.08
CA GLN A 110 -4.42 -3.69 -51.39
C GLN A 110 -4.59 -5.08 -51.96
N ASN A 111 -5.85 -5.44 -52.18
CA ASN A 111 -6.26 -6.67 -52.82
C ASN A 111 -5.64 -6.77 -54.20
N ASN A 112 -4.59 -7.55 -54.35
CA ASN A 112 -4.22 -8.08 -55.67
C ASN A 112 -5.06 -9.32 -55.88
N GLU A 113 -5.93 -9.23 -56.86
CA GLU A 113 -6.91 -10.20 -57.28
C GLU A 113 -6.26 -11.55 -57.58
N ASN A 114 -6.93 -12.65 -57.15
CA ASN A 114 -6.75 -14.04 -57.57
C ASN A 114 -5.59 -14.90 -57.06
N ILE A 115 -5.14 -14.67 -55.86
CA ILE A 115 -4.50 -15.74 -55.08
C ILE A 115 -5.43 -15.99 -53.89
N GLY A 116 -5.95 -17.21 -53.70
CA GLY A 116 -6.87 -17.55 -52.61
C GLY A 116 -6.32 -16.96 -51.29
N ALA A 117 -6.96 -15.90 -50.79
CA ALA A 117 -6.52 -15.18 -49.62
C ALA A 117 -6.44 -16.16 -48.45
N LEU A 118 -5.34 -16.12 -47.72
CA LEU A 118 -5.25 -16.82 -46.43
C LEU A 118 -6.41 -16.32 -45.58
N LYS A 119 -7.25 -17.25 -45.12
CA LYS A 119 -8.35 -16.93 -44.21
C LYS A 119 -7.77 -16.53 -42.86
N GLU A 120 -8.45 -15.67 -42.16
CA GLU A 120 -8.07 -15.23 -40.79
C GLU A 120 -7.83 -16.42 -39.86
N GLU A 121 -8.54 -17.55 -40.09
CA GLU A 121 -8.35 -18.86 -39.45
C GLU A 121 -6.97 -19.48 -39.70
N ASP A 122 -6.29 -19.18 -40.79
CA ASP A 122 -4.94 -19.67 -41.11
C ASP A 122 -3.86 -18.88 -40.36
N TYR A 123 -4.15 -17.65 -39.96
CA TYR A 123 -3.35 -16.87 -39.03
C TYR A 123 -3.81 -17.08 -37.57
N GLY A 124 -5.08 -17.45 -37.43
CA GLY A 124 -5.84 -17.46 -36.19
C GLY A 124 -5.28 -18.44 -35.19
N ILE A 125 -4.70 -17.88 -34.15
CA ILE A 125 -4.33 -18.62 -32.98
C ILE A 125 -5.59 -18.69 -32.12
N VAL A 126 -6.48 -19.62 -32.41
CA VAL A 126 -7.69 -19.85 -31.64
C VAL A 126 -7.28 -20.51 -30.31
N ILE A 127 -7.52 -19.82 -29.23
CA ILE A 127 -7.28 -20.32 -27.90
C ILE A 127 -8.62 -20.29 -27.14
N PRO A 128 -8.95 -21.34 -26.38
CA PRO A 128 -10.12 -21.34 -25.52
C PRO A 128 -10.01 -20.24 -24.46
N ASP A 129 -11.15 -19.70 -24.01
CA ASP A 129 -11.19 -18.64 -22.99
C ASP A 129 -10.68 -19.11 -21.62
N VAL A 130 -10.76 -20.41 -21.37
CA VAL A 130 -10.44 -21.06 -20.09
C VAL A 130 -9.74 -22.39 -20.33
N LYS A 131 -8.73 -22.69 -19.53
CA LYS A 131 -8.08 -24.02 -19.43
C LYS A 131 -8.38 -24.67 -18.10
N GLU A 132 -8.56 -25.99 -18.10
CA GLU A 132 -8.64 -26.79 -16.88
C GLU A 132 -7.28 -26.89 -16.21
N CYS A 133 -7.26 -26.81 -14.89
CA CYS A 133 -6.07 -26.94 -14.06
C CYS A 133 -6.39 -27.72 -12.78
N LYS A 134 -5.35 -27.97 -11.97
CA LYS A 134 -5.56 -28.59 -10.66
C LYS A 134 -6.33 -27.65 -9.73
N LYS A 135 -7.36 -28.17 -9.08
CA LYS A 135 -8.04 -27.42 -8.01
C LYS A 135 -7.07 -27.18 -6.85
N THR A 136 -7.29 -26.09 -6.14
CA THR A 136 -6.61 -25.85 -4.87
C THR A 136 -7.07 -26.88 -3.87
N GLU A 137 -6.16 -27.51 -3.13
CA GLU A 137 -6.49 -28.40 -2.05
C GLU A 137 -7.13 -27.57 -0.94
N ILE A 138 -8.44 -27.76 -0.71
CA ILE A 138 -9.16 -27.12 0.37
C ILE A 138 -9.04 -28.03 1.56
N THR A 139 -8.32 -27.59 2.57
CA THR A 139 -8.33 -28.26 3.87
C THR A 139 -9.58 -27.78 4.61
N GLU A 140 -10.48 -28.68 4.97
CA GLU A 140 -11.76 -28.36 5.64
C GLU A 140 -11.56 -27.49 6.87
N LEU A 141 -10.47 -27.69 7.60
CA LEU A 141 -10.07 -26.93 8.77
C LEU A 141 -9.83 -25.43 8.50
N PHE A 142 -9.56 -25.02 7.25
CA PHE A 142 -9.33 -23.61 6.86
C PHE A 142 -10.48 -22.99 6.06
N ASN A 143 -11.59 -23.68 5.95
CA ASN A 143 -12.77 -23.17 5.24
C ASN A 143 -13.54 -22.10 6.06
N TYR A 144 -12.98 -21.61 7.16
CA TYR A 144 -13.58 -20.54 7.94
C TYR A 144 -13.54 -19.20 7.18
N LYS A 145 -14.66 -18.49 7.14
CA LYS A 145 -14.76 -17.17 6.51
C LYS A 145 -13.79 -16.16 7.15
N ASN A 146 -13.59 -16.25 8.45
CA ASN A 146 -12.77 -15.30 9.24
C ASN A 146 -11.66 -16.06 9.96
N LEU A 147 -10.54 -16.24 9.26
CA LEU A 147 -9.32 -16.73 9.88
C LEU A 147 -8.56 -15.53 10.47
N GLU A 148 -8.32 -15.54 11.78
CA GLU A 148 -7.54 -14.53 12.48
C GLU A 148 -6.27 -15.13 13.05
N ILE A 149 -5.14 -14.54 12.73
CA ILE A 149 -3.83 -15.01 13.14
C ILE A 149 -3.17 -13.94 14.01
N THR A 150 -2.79 -14.32 15.22
CA THR A 150 -2.09 -13.46 16.17
C THR A 150 -0.64 -13.91 16.30
N VAL A 151 0.30 -12.95 16.30
CA VAL A 151 1.72 -13.19 16.54
C VAL A 151 2.10 -12.54 17.88
N SER A 152 2.53 -13.36 18.85
CA SER A 152 2.74 -12.95 20.24
C SER A 152 3.97 -13.62 20.87
N ASP A 153 4.20 -13.41 22.13
CA ASP A 153 5.16 -14.08 23.00
C ASP A 153 6.55 -14.30 22.35
N PRO A 154 7.31 -13.22 22.08
CA PRO A 154 8.64 -13.33 21.52
C PRO A 154 9.60 -13.94 22.54
N LYS A 155 10.22 -15.08 22.22
CA LYS A 155 11.21 -15.75 23.08
C LYS A 155 12.57 -15.73 22.41
N LYS A 156 13.60 -15.38 23.17
CA LYS A 156 14.99 -15.52 22.76
C LYS A 156 15.40 -16.99 22.94
N VAL A 157 15.87 -17.59 21.86
CA VAL A 157 16.37 -18.97 21.85
C VAL A 157 17.88 -18.93 21.62
N ASP A 158 18.65 -19.45 22.56
CA ASP A 158 20.09 -19.59 22.47
C ASP A 158 20.43 -21.02 22.05
N LYS A 159 21.08 -21.20 20.90
CA LYS A 159 21.48 -22.52 20.34
C LYS A 159 22.90 -22.96 20.74
N GLY A 160 23.43 -22.50 21.89
CA GLY A 160 24.76 -22.84 22.37
C GLY A 160 25.90 -22.06 21.69
N PHE A 161 27.14 -22.41 22.00
CA PHE A 161 28.35 -21.63 21.72
C PHE A 161 28.61 -21.32 20.24
N PHE A 162 28.11 -22.16 19.32
CA PHE A 162 28.41 -22.03 17.87
C PHE A 162 27.27 -21.43 17.05
N SER A 163 26.13 -21.09 17.62
CA SER A 163 24.96 -20.60 16.89
C SER A 163 24.50 -19.24 17.42
N LYS A 164 24.20 -18.31 16.50
CA LYS A 164 23.65 -17.00 16.90
C LYS A 164 22.26 -17.18 17.51
N ALA A 165 22.04 -16.57 18.68
CA ALA A 165 20.73 -16.47 19.28
C ALA A 165 19.71 -15.85 18.30
N TYR A 166 18.49 -16.35 18.31
CA TYR A 166 17.39 -15.84 17.49
C TYR A 166 16.15 -15.63 18.36
N ILE A 167 15.15 -14.94 17.79
CA ILE A 167 13.85 -14.80 18.42
C ILE A 167 12.85 -15.61 17.62
N ASP A 168 12.10 -16.44 18.32
CA ASP A 168 10.89 -17.06 17.82
C ASP A 168 9.65 -16.33 18.35
N PHE A 169 8.53 -16.54 17.66
CA PHE A 169 7.24 -15.92 17.96
C PHE A 169 6.19 -17.02 18.05
N GLU A 170 5.30 -16.90 19.00
CA GLU A 170 4.12 -17.74 19.06
C GLU A 170 3.09 -17.24 18.03
N ILE A 171 2.55 -18.17 17.25
CA ILE A 171 1.50 -17.93 16.25
C ILE A 171 0.26 -18.68 16.70
N LYS A 172 -0.83 -17.93 16.95
CA LYS A 172 -2.15 -18.49 17.29
C LYS A 172 -3.09 -18.27 16.11
N THR A 173 -3.79 -19.31 15.70
CA THR A 173 -4.73 -19.30 14.59
C THR A 173 -6.16 -19.56 15.07
N ASN A 174 -7.02 -18.55 15.00
CA ASN A 174 -8.43 -18.64 15.39
C ASN A 174 -9.34 -18.76 14.15
N PRO A 175 -10.45 -19.49 14.24
CA PRO A 175 -11.02 -20.21 15.38
C PRO A 175 -10.43 -21.61 15.60
N CYS A 176 -9.49 -22.08 14.75
CA CYS A 176 -8.96 -23.45 14.80
C CYS A 176 -8.12 -23.77 16.03
N LYS A 177 -7.72 -22.74 16.80
CA LYS A 177 -6.91 -22.86 18.05
C LYS A 177 -5.54 -23.52 17.87
N PHE A 178 -4.98 -23.51 16.64
CA PHE A 178 -3.60 -23.98 16.42
C PHE A 178 -2.61 -23.00 17.02
N ILE A 179 -1.58 -23.54 17.66
CA ILE A 179 -0.48 -22.78 18.26
C ILE A 179 0.82 -23.40 17.79
N VAL A 180 1.67 -22.58 17.14
CA VAL A 180 3.00 -22.99 16.70
C VAL A 180 4.01 -21.89 16.99
N ARG A 181 5.30 -22.24 17.02
CA ARG A 181 6.37 -21.25 17.15
C ARG A 181 7.21 -21.17 15.87
N ARG A 182 7.50 -19.94 15.42
CA ARG A 182 8.28 -19.70 14.19
C ARG A 182 9.27 -18.56 14.39
N GLN A 183 10.50 -18.76 13.92
CA GLN A 183 11.50 -17.70 13.85
C GLN A 183 11.34 -16.84 12.60
N HIS A 184 11.87 -15.61 12.61
CA HIS A 184 11.77 -14.70 11.47
C HIS A 184 12.25 -15.30 10.13
N ALA A 185 13.29 -16.15 10.16
CA ALA A 185 13.80 -16.80 8.95
C ALA A 185 12.78 -17.74 8.29
N GLU A 186 11.84 -18.30 9.07
CA GLU A 186 10.79 -19.17 8.53
C GLU A 186 9.67 -18.38 7.84
N PHE A 187 9.39 -17.17 8.28
CA PHE A 187 8.51 -16.25 7.52
C PHE A 187 9.14 -15.84 6.19
N VAL A 188 10.45 -15.57 6.17
CA VAL A 188 11.19 -15.28 4.92
C VAL A 188 11.11 -16.48 3.99
N TRP A 189 11.39 -17.68 4.49
CA TRP A 189 11.27 -18.92 3.73
C TRP A 189 9.84 -19.12 3.18
N LEU A 190 8.81 -18.95 4.02
CA LEU A 190 7.41 -19.06 3.58
C LEU A 190 7.13 -18.12 2.41
N ARG A 191 7.49 -16.84 2.57
CA ARG A 191 7.28 -15.83 1.52
C ARG A 191 8.00 -16.19 0.22
N GLU A 192 9.25 -16.64 0.30
CA GLU A 192 10.03 -17.08 -0.87
C GLU A 192 9.38 -18.29 -1.55
N ARG A 193 8.94 -19.28 -0.79
CA ARG A 193 8.27 -20.46 -1.37
C ARG A 193 6.91 -20.11 -1.98
N LEU A 194 6.12 -19.28 -1.33
CA LEU A 194 4.87 -18.79 -1.90
C LEU A 194 5.11 -18.00 -3.20
N SER A 195 6.18 -17.20 -3.29
CA SER A 195 6.51 -16.48 -4.53
C SER A 195 6.91 -17.40 -5.70
N VAL A 196 7.44 -18.57 -5.40
CA VAL A 196 7.74 -19.60 -6.41
C VAL A 196 6.48 -20.33 -6.86
N ILE A 197 5.63 -20.73 -5.91
CA ILE A 197 4.43 -21.55 -6.18
C ILE A 197 3.30 -20.69 -6.76
N PHE A 198 3.12 -19.47 -6.21
CA PHE A 198 2.05 -18.52 -6.56
C PHE A 198 2.64 -17.21 -7.10
N ASN A 199 3.43 -17.30 -8.16
CA ASN A 199 4.21 -16.20 -8.73
C ASN A 199 3.38 -15.02 -9.27
N THR A 200 2.07 -15.17 -9.38
CA THR A 200 1.13 -14.13 -9.81
C THR A 200 0.33 -13.50 -8.66
N ASN A 201 0.50 -13.98 -7.42
CA ASN A 201 -0.18 -13.44 -6.25
C ASN A 201 0.64 -12.32 -5.60
N ILE A 202 -0.04 -11.31 -5.07
CA ILE A 202 0.60 -10.24 -4.31
C ILE A 202 0.97 -10.78 -2.93
N LEU A 203 2.28 -10.82 -2.65
CA LEU A 203 2.83 -11.24 -1.37
C LEU A 203 3.40 -10.02 -0.63
N PRO A 204 2.88 -9.65 0.54
CA PRO A 204 3.37 -8.51 1.29
C PRO A 204 4.86 -8.60 1.63
N ARG A 205 5.50 -7.44 1.78
CA ARG A 205 6.89 -7.39 2.23
C ARG A 205 7.00 -7.73 3.71
N LEU A 206 8.02 -8.50 4.04
CA LEU A 206 8.39 -8.76 5.43
C LEU A 206 9.28 -7.63 5.99
N PRO A 207 9.25 -7.43 7.32
CA PRO A 207 10.20 -6.53 7.97
C PRO A 207 11.63 -7.00 7.76
N LYS A 208 12.58 -6.05 7.58
CA LYS A 208 14.00 -6.39 7.46
C LYS A 208 14.50 -7.09 8.72
N LYS A 209 15.44 -8.05 8.54
CA LYS A 209 16.16 -8.69 9.64
C LYS A 209 17.12 -7.68 10.27
N GLY A 210 16.67 -6.91 11.24
CA GLY A 210 17.53 -6.00 12.01
C GLY A 210 18.24 -6.71 13.16
N LYS A 211 19.30 -6.10 13.72
CA LYS A 211 19.90 -6.52 14.99
C LYS A 211 18.80 -6.43 16.07
N VAL A 212 18.50 -7.53 16.71
CA VAL A 212 17.46 -7.60 17.74
C VAL A 212 18.12 -7.28 19.07
N LYS A 213 18.21 -6.01 19.42
CA LYS A 213 18.79 -5.59 20.70
C LYS A 213 17.76 -4.98 21.66
N GLU A 214 16.61 -4.49 21.14
CA GLU A 214 15.67 -3.69 21.94
C GLU A 214 14.22 -4.11 21.73
N ASP A 215 13.45 -4.07 22.79
CA ASP A 215 12.03 -4.42 22.87
C ASP A 215 11.13 -3.69 21.84
N PRO A 216 11.27 -2.39 21.58
CA PRO A 216 10.45 -1.69 20.57
C PRO A 216 10.57 -2.25 19.15
N HIS A 217 11.75 -2.75 18.78
CA HIS A 217 11.98 -3.37 17.47
C HIS A 217 11.34 -4.75 17.37
N ILE A 218 11.28 -5.50 18.46
CA ILE A 218 10.62 -6.80 18.54
C ILE A 218 9.12 -6.63 18.36
N GLN A 219 8.51 -5.71 19.10
CA GLN A 219 7.08 -5.40 19.02
C GLN A 219 6.67 -4.94 17.61
N LYS A 220 7.47 -4.09 16.99
CA LYS A 220 7.25 -3.66 15.61
C LYS A 220 7.31 -4.83 14.62
N ARG A 221 8.28 -5.72 14.78
CA ARG A 221 8.43 -6.91 13.94
C ARG A 221 7.24 -7.83 14.11
N MET A 222 6.82 -8.10 15.31
CA MET A 222 5.67 -8.92 15.65
C MET A 222 4.40 -8.43 14.94
N ARG A 223 4.04 -7.14 15.07
CA ARG A 223 2.90 -6.54 14.36
C ARG A 223 2.99 -6.67 12.84
N ASN A 224 4.18 -6.57 12.26
CA ASN A 224 4.35 -6.69 10.81
C ASN A 224 4.27 -8.14 10.33
N LEU A 225 4.74 -9.11 11.11
CA LEU A 225 4.59 -10.55 10.85
C LEU A 225 3.12 -10.98 10.94
N GLU A 226 2.40 -10.49 11.94
CA GLU A 226 0.96 -10.70 12.10
C GLU A 226 0.19 -10.15 10.90
N ARG A 227 0.48 -8.91 10.49
CA ARG A 227 -0.14 -8.31 9.30
C ARG A 227 0.14 -9.11 8.03
N PHE A 228 1.37 -9.62 7.87
CA PHE A 228 1.75 -10.49 6.76
C PHE A 228 0.89 -11.76 6.71
N LEU A 229 0.77 -12.50 7.81
CA LEU A 229 -0.02 -13.73 7.87
C LEU A 229 -1.51 -13.47 7.65
N ASN A 230 -2.07 -12.43 8.26
CA ASN A 230 -3.48 -12.07 8.08
C ASN A 230 -3.79 -11.62 6.64
N TYR A 231 -2.84 -10.99 5.95
CA TYR A 231 -3.00 -10.68 4.53
C TYR A 231 -3.04 -11.94 3.66
N LEU A 232 -2.15 -12.92 3.93
CA LEU A 232 -2.15 -14.22 3.24
C LEU A 232 -3.44 -15.00 3.52
N ALA A 233 -3.95 -14.96 4.75
CA ALA A 233 -5.19 -15.60 5.14
C ALA A 233 -6.45 -15.05 4.42
N LYS A 234 -6.36 -13.83 3.87
CA LYS A 234 -7.43 -13.21 3.05
C LYS A 234 -7.32 -13.56 1.56
N ASP A 235 -6.24 -14.20 1.13
CA ASP A 235 -6.10 -14.70 -0.23
C ASP A 235 -6.74 -16.10 -0.32
N PRO A 236 -7.80 -16.31 -1.12
CA PRO A 236 -8.54 -17.57 -1.13
C PRO A 236 -7.69 -18.75 -1.63
N ILE A 237 -6.70 -18.51 -2.49
CA ILE A 237 -5.82 -19.54 -3.04
C ILE A 237 -4.71 -19.90 -2.03
N ILE A 238 -4.04 -18.87 -1.47
CA ILE A 238 -2.96 -19.09 -0.50
C ILE A 238 -3.52 -19.67 0.79
N LYS A 239 -4.65 -19.14 1.27
CA LYS A 239 -5.34 -19.61 2.48
C LYS A 239 -5.58 -21.13 2.45
N THR A 240 -5.96 -21.67 1.30
CA THR A 240 -6.28 -23.09 1.12
C THR A 240 -5.10 -23.93 0.63
N SER A 241 -3.89 -23.36 0.57
CA SER A 241 -2.69 -24.08 0.15
C SER A 241 -2.07 -24.88 1.30
N GLN A 242 -1.58 -26.09 0.98
CA GLN A 242 -0.96 -26.98 1.95
C GLN A 242 0.27 -26.34 2.63
N ILE A 243 1.08 -25.57 1.90
CA ILE A 243 2.27 -24.92 2.47
C ILE A 243 1.91 -23.89 3.56
N PHE A 244 0.83 -23.13 3.37
CA PHE A 244 0.37 -22.17 4.36
C PHE A 244 -0.27 -22.86 5.56
N PHE A 245 -1.01 -23.93 5.30
CA PHE A 245 -1.56 -24.79 6.34
C PHE A 245 -0.44 -25.39 7.22
N ASP A 246 0.55 -26.05 6.62
CA ASP A 246 1.66 -26.66 7.32
C ASP A 246 2.45 -25.65 8.15
N PHE A 247 2.62 -24.41 7.63
CA PHE A 247 3.25 -23.33 8.38
C PHE A 247 2.51 -22.97 9.67
N LEU A 248 1.18 -23.01 9.65
CA LEU A 248 0.33 -22.61 10.78
C LEU A 248 -0.02 -23.75 11.75
N THR A 249 0.21 -25.01 11.37
CA THR A 249 -0.30 -26.16 12.15
C THR A 249 0.76 -27.13 12.64
N ILE A 250 1.86 -27.33 11.92
CA ILE A 250 2.88 -28.30 12.32
C ILE A 250 3.75 -27.70 13.41
N ASP A 251 3.63 -28.22 14.63
CA ASP A 251 4.42 -27.75 15.77
C ASP A 251 5.77 -28.48 15.89
N LYS A 252 5.82 -29.77 15.54
CA LYS A 252 7.05 -30.57 15.63
C LYS A 252 8.08 -30.13 14.59
N GLU A 253 9.27 -29.70 15.06
CA GLU A 253 10.34 -29.16 14.20
C GLU A 253 10.81 -30.19 13.14
N GLU A 254 10.90 -31.47 13.51
CA GLU A 254 11.34 -32.54 12.60
C GLU A 254 10.35 -32.71 11.43
N GLU A 255 9.06 -32.81 11.72
CA GLU A 255 8.01 -32.94 10.72
C GLU A 255 7.98 -31.71 9.81
N TYR A 256 8.04 -30.52 10.39
CA TYR A 256 8.07 -29.27 9.66
C TYR A 256 9.31 -29.20 8.72
N ASN A 257 10.48 -29.63 9.18
CA ASN A 257 11.68 -29.67 8.34
C ASN A 257 11.58 -30.67 7.18
N ILE A 258 10.87 -31.79 7.34
CA ILE A 258 10.57 -32.72 6.24
C ILE A 258 9.70 -32.03 5.20
N ARG A 259 8.63 -31.36 5.62
CA ARG A 259 7.75 -30.58 4.72
C ARG A 259 8.51 -29.47 3.99
N LYS A 260 9.38 -28.72 4.69
CA LYS A 260 10.21 -27.70 4.08
C LYS A 260 11.10 -28.26 2.95
N LYS A 261 11.70 -29.45 3.15
CA LYS A 261 12.51 -30.10 2.11
C LYS A 261 11.69 -30.43 0.85
N LEU A 262 10.41 -30.84 1.01
CA LEU A 262 9.52 -31.08 -0.12
C LEU A 262 9.20 -29.77 -0.86
N TYR A 263 8.83 -28.72 -0.14
CA TYR A 263 8.52 -27.42 -0.76
C TYR A 263 9.75 -26.77 -1.43
N ASN A 264 10.95 -26.97 -0.91
CA ASN A 264 12.19 -26.46 -1.51
C ASN A 264 12.48 -27.06 -2.89
N LYS A 265 11.97 -28.26 -3.20
CA LYS A 265 12.09 -28.91 -4.50
C LYS A 265 11.08 -28.39 -5.52
N MET A 266 10.00 -27.74 -5.08
CA MET A 266 9.00 -27.17 -5.99
C MET A 266 9.60 -26.03 -6.79
N LYS A 267 9.34 -26.05 -8.09
CA LYS A 267 9.72 -25.01 -9.05
C LYS A 267 8.50 -24.14 -9.40
N THR A 268 8.76 -23.00 -9.98
CA THR A 268 7.68 -22.19 -10.56
C THR A 268 6.96 -23.00 -11.64
N PRO A 269 5.63 -23.12 -11.57
CA PRO A 269 4.86 -23.83 -12.58
C PRO A 269 5.08 -23.24 -13.97
N THR A 270 5.45 -24.07 -14.93
CA THR A 270 5.64 -23.69 -16.33
C THR A 270 4.49 -24.17 -17.21
N ASP A 271 3.81 -25.22 -16.78
CA ASP A 271 2.62 -25.77 -17.42
C ASP A 271 1.35 -25.34 -16.66
N PHE A 272 0.29 -25.05 -17.41
CA PHE A 272 -1.01 -24.71 -16.84
C PHE A 272 -1.61 -25.84 -16.00
N SER A 273 -1.31 -27.11 -16.31
CA SER A 273 -1.75 -28.25 -15.51
C SER A 273 -1.18 -28.26 -14.08
N GLU A 274 -0.05 -27.60 -13.86
CA GLU A 274 0.61 -27.49 -12.56
C GLU A 274 0.10 -26.30 -11.73
N ILE A 275 -0.50 -25.30 -12.39
CA ILE A 275 -1.03 -24.11 -11.72
C ILE A 275 -2.28 -24.47 -10.95
N LYS A 276 -2.35 -24.06 -9.69
CA LYS A 276 -3.53 -24.24 -8.85
C LYS A 276 -4.45 -23.02 -8.92
N SER A 277 -5.74 -23.26 -9.07
CA SER A 277 -6.81 -22.26 -9.00
C SER A 277 -7.93 -22.79 -8.13
N LEU A 278 -8.65 -21.90 -7.43
CA LEU A 278 -9.69 -22.27 -6.50
C LEU A 278 -10.82 -23.09 -7.18
N ASP A 279 -11.17 -22.71 -8.40
CA ASP A 279 -12.22 -23.34 -9.21
C ASP A 279 -11.69 -24.39 -10.20
N GLY A 280 -10.39 -24.64 -10.22
CA GLY A 280 -9.75 -25.54 -11.18
C GLY A 280 -9.74 -25.01 -12.62
N LYS A 281 -9.94 -23.71 -12.81
CA LYS A 281 -9.99 -23.06 -14.14
C LYS A 281 -9.03 -21.89 -14.21
N ILE A 282 -8.29 -21.80 -15.31
CA ILE A 282 -7.39 -20.69 -15.62
C ILE A 282 -7.98 -19.90 -16.77
N ARG A 283 -8.22 -18.61 -16.54
CA ARG A 283 -8.75 -17.69 -17.55
C ARG A 283 -7.62 -17.15 -18.39
N ILE A 284 -7.73 -17.28 -19.72
CA ILE A 284 -6.70 -16.88 -20.68
C ILE A 284 -7.22 -15.98 -21.80
N LYS A 285 -8.49 -15.59 -21.75
CA LYS A 285 -9.09 -14.69 -22.76
C LYS A 285 -8.44 -13.31 -22.72
N ILE A 286 -7.92 -12.90 -23.87
CA ILE A 286 -7.40 -11.56 -24.11
C ILE A 286 -8.50 -10.74 -24.81
N THR A 287 -8.73 -9.51 -24.37
CA THR A 287 -9.62 -8.55 -25.05
C THR A 287 -8.95 -7.17 -25.02
N ASP A 288 -9.28 -6.32 -25.99
CA ASP A 288 -8.74 -4.95 -26.09
C ASP A 288 -8.99 -4.16 -24.80
N VAL A 289 -10.17 -4.29 -24.21
CA VAL A 289 -10.52 -3.65 -22.92
C VAL A 289 -9.57 -4.09 -21.80
N LYS A 290 -9.23 -5.38 -21.72
CA LYS A 290 -8.28 -5.88 -20.71
C LYS A 290 -6.86 -5.37 -20.96
N GLU A 291 -6.46 -5.24 -22.21
CA GLU A 291 -5.15 -4.68 -22.57
C GLU A 291 -5.04 -3.20 -22.21
N GLN A 292 -6.09 -2.41 -22.44
CA GLN A 292 -6.17 -1.01 -22.03
C GLN A 292 -6.04 -0.82 -20.51
N HIS A 293 -6.50 -1.81 -19.72
CA HIS A 293 -6.34 -1.76 -18.27
C HIS A 293 -4.88 -1.89 -17.79
N ILE A 294 -3.96 -2.42 -18.59
CA ILE A 294 -2.55 -2.58 -18.18
C ILE A 294 -1.95 -1.21 -17.84
N ASP A 295 -2.08 -0.23 -18.74
CA ASP A 295 -1.56 1.11 -18.56
C ASP A 295 -2.21 1.81 -17.36
N SER A 296 -3.53 1.75 -17.27
CA SER A 296 -4.29 2.32 -16.17
C SER A 296 -3.89 1.72 -14.80
N ILE A 297 -3.69 0.40 -14.73
CA ILE A 297 -3.23 -0.27 -13.50
C ILE A 297 -1.81 0.15 -13.14
N ARG A 298 -0.90 0.20 -14.12
CA ARG A 298 0.48 0.64 -13.94
C ARG A 298 0.55 2.04 -13.37
N ASP A 299 -0.14 2.98 -14.00
CA ASP A 299 -0.10 4.40 -13.65
C ASP A 299 -0.74 4.64 -12.28
N ASN A 300 -1.87 4.00 -11.99
CA ASN A 300 -2.50 4.05 -10.68
C ASN A 300 -1.58 3.47 -9.58
N ALA A 301 -0.93 2.35 -9.85
CA ALA A 301 -0.01 1.74 -8.89
C ALA A 301 1.22 2.62 -8.64
N ALA A 302 1.80 3.23 -9.69
CA ALA A 302 2.94 4.13 -9.58
C ALA A 302 2.59 5.41 -8.81
N PHE A 303 1.43 6.01 -9.09
CA PHE A 303 0.93 7.19 -8.38
C PHE A 303 0.74 6.90 -6.88
N ASN A 304 0.00 5.84 -6.55
CA ASN A 304 -0.26 5.48 -5.16
C ASN A 304 1.03 5.12 -4.40
N GLU A 305 1.95 4.35 -5.02
CA GLU A 305 3.23 4.03 -4.41
C GLU A 305 4.02 5.30 -4.08
N THR A 306 4.08 6.25 -5.01
CA THR A 306 4.82 7.53 -4.86
C THR A 306 4.19 8.39 -3.78
N ALA A 307 2.86 8.57 -3.79
CA ALA A 307 2.14 9.33 -2.78
C ALA A 307 2.36 8.73 -1.37
N LEU A 308 2.22 7.41 -1.22
CA LEU A 308 2.43 6.73 0.06
C LEU A 308 3.89 6.81 0.55
N LYS A 309 4.87 6.80 -0.36
CA LYS A 309 6.28 7.06 0.01
C LYS A 309 6.47 8.47 0.54
N LYS A 310 5.86 9.48 -0.09
CA LYS A 310 5.91 10.88 0.37
C LYS A 310 5.26 11.04 1.74
N PHE A 311 4.09 10.43 1.98
CA PHE A 311 3.50 10.38 3.32
C PHE A 311 4.45 9.78 4.37
N ASN A 312 5.12 8.67 4.04
CA ASN A 312 6.06 8.04 4.96
C ASN A 312 7.27 8.93 5.29
N GLN A 313 7.74 9.75 4.33
CA GLN A 313 8.80 10.74 4.55
C GLN A 313 8.31 11.85 5.49
N ASN A 314 7.12 12.43 5.22
CA ASN A 314 6.53 13.46 6.07
C ASN A 314 6.32 12.98 7.51
N PHE A 315 5.90 11.72 7.72
CA PHE A 315 5.81 11.15 9.07
C PHE A 315 7.17 10.97 9.75
N LYS A 316 8.28 10.86 8.99
CA LYS A 316 9.62 10.85 9.59
C LYS A 316 9.95 12.24 10.14
N VAL A 317 9.73 13.29 9.35
CA VAL A 317 9.95 14.68 9.76
C VAL A 317 9.07 15.04 10.96
N LEU A 318 7.76 14.79 10.87
CA LEU A 318 6.81 15.04 11.96
C LEU A 318 7.25 14.36 13.28
N ARG A 319 7.79 13.15 13.21
CA ARG A 319 8.30 12.45 14.39
C ARG A 319 9.45 13.21 15.04
N GLU A 320 10.38 13.73 14.26
CA GLU A 320 11.56 14.46 14.73
C GLU A 320 11.13 15.79 15.36
N GLU A 321 10.25 16.52 14.70
CA GLU A 321 9.67 17.77 15.22
C GLU A 321 8.92 17.54 16.54
N MET A 322 8.07 16.52 16.61
CA MET A 322 7.37 16.16 17.84
C MET A 322 8.33 15.80 18.98
N ASN A 323 9.43 15.10 18.70
CA ASN A 323 10.44 14.78 19.71
C ASN A 323 11.09 16.06 20.24
N THR A 324 11.38 17.04 19.38
CA THR A 324 11.91 18.34 19.78
C THR A 324 10.95 19.08 20.71
N VAL A 325 9.66 19.12 20.34
CA VAL A 325 8.63 19.76 21.18
C VAL A 325 8.50 19.04 22.54
N ILE A 326 8.51 17.71 22.56
CA ILE A 326 8.48 16.91 23.78
C ILE A 326 9.67 17.26 24.68
N SER A 327 10.88 17.34 24.11
CA SER A 327 12.09 17.69 24.87
C SER A 327 12.00 19.08 25.49
N ARG A 328 11.45 20.04 24.75
CA ARG A 328 11.22 21.41 25.28
C ARG A 328 10.24 21.42 26.44
N PHE A 329 9.10 20.71 26.33
CA PHE A 329 8.16 20.60 27.46
C PHE A 329 8.82 20.01 28.71
N LEU A 330 9.64 18.96 28.53
CA LEU A 330 10.35 18.33 29.64
C LEU A 330 11.43 19.21 30.24
N SER A 331 12.01 20.15 29.48
CA SER A 331 13.05 21.09 29.99
C SER A 331 12.50 22.14 30.96
N PHE A 332 11.17 22.35 31.02
CA PHE A 332 10.57 23.20 32.04
C PHE A 332 10.55 22.56 33.44
N SER A 333 10.55 21.23 33.53
CA SER A 333 10.46 20.53 34.82
C SER A 333 11.56 20.94 35.81
N PRO A 334 12.89 20.95 35.46
CA PRO A 334 13.92 21.39 36.37
C PRO A 334 13.86 22.88 36.72
N LEU A 335 13.24 23.72 35.89
CA LEU A 335 13.02 25.13 36.21
C LEU A 335 11.96 25.27 37.29
N PHE A 336 10.85 24.53 37.19
CA PHE A 336 9.85 24.49 38.26
C PHE A 336 10.42 23.92 39.56
N ASP A 337 11.30 22.90 39.52
CA ASP A 337 11.98 22.37 40.72
C ASP A 337 12.80 23.45 41.40
N LYS A 338 13.52 24.30 40.64
CA LYS A 338 14.27 25.44 41.21
C LYS A 338 13.31 26.45 41.85
N LEU A 339 12.22 26.84 41.18
CA LEU A 339 11.22 27.78 41.73
C LEU A 339 10.61 27.24 43.03
N ILE A 340 10.16 26.01 43.05
CA ILE A 340 9.58 25.35 44.23
C ILE A 340 10.60 25.37 45.40
N LYS A 341 11.88 25.06 45.11
CA LYS A 341 12.95 25.09 46.11
C LYS A 341 13.16 26.49 46.68
N ILE A 342 13.16 27.54 45.86
CA ILE A 342 13.30 28.92 46.28
C ILE A 342 12.12 29.29 47.19
N CYS A 343 10.87 29.08 46.74
CA CYS A 343 9.69 29.40 47.54
C CYS A 343 9.67 28.65 48.89
N THR A 344 10.11 27.38 48.90
CA THR A 344 10.23 26.62 50.15
C THR A 344 11.29 27.21 51.09
N ASN A 345 12.42 27.64 50.56
CA ASN A 345 13.50 28.22 51.39
C ASN A 345 13.13 29.58 52.01
N TYR A 346 12.30 30.35 51.29
CA TYR A 346 11.83 31.66 51.78
C TYR A 346 10.51 31.59 52.53
N SER A 347 10.02 30.37 52.86
CA SER A 347 8.76 30.15 53.60
C SER A 347 7.55 30.81 52.91
N GLU A 348 7.57 30.89 51.60
CA GLU A 348 6.42 31.37 50.85
C GLU A 348 5.20 30.44 51.04
N GLY A 349 4.01 31.02 50.89
CA GLY A 349 2.77 30.30 51.17
C GLY A 349 2.61 29.02 50.35
N ASN A 350 2.01 27.99 50.95
CA ASN A 350 1.80 26.67 50.34
C ASN A 350 1.08 26.72 48.97
N VAL A 351 0.23 27.74 48.74
CA VAL A 351 -0.51 27.95 47.50
C VAL A 351 0.42 28.20 46.32
N ILE A 352 1.47 29.02 46.49
CA ILE A 352 2.45 29.34 45.42
C ILE A 352 3.23 28.08 45.06
N ILE A 353 3.73 27.37 46.09
CA ILE A 353 4.46 26.10 45.89
C ILE A 353 3.59 25.08 45.15
N GLU A 354 2.34 24.91 45.55
CA GLU A 354 1.42 23.97 44.91
C GLU A 354 1.09 24.40 43.47
N SER A 355 0.92 25.70 43.21
CA SER A 355 0.69 26.21 41.86
C SER A 355 1.86 25.88 40.93
N TYR A 356 3.12 26.05 41.36
CA TYR A 356 4.28 25.66 40.56
C TYR A 356 4.36 24.15 40.32
N LYS A 357 4.03 23.33 41.33
CA LYS A 357 3.94 21.87 41.15
C LYS A 357 2.87 21.48 40.11
N GLN A 358 1.70 22.11 40.15
CA GLN A 358 0.64 21.84 39.19
C GLN A 358 0.99 22.31 37.78
N MET A 359 1.67 23.46 37.63
CA MET A 359 2.23 23.89 36.33
C MET A 359 3.22 22.86 35.80
N GLN A 360 4.14 22.37 36.61
CA GLN A 360 5.06 21.30 36.25
C GLN A 360 4.32 20.05 35.79
N ASN A 361 3.26 19.63 36.50
CA ASN A 361 2.43 18.49 36.13
C ASN A 361 1.73 18.71 34.79
N ILE A 362 1.27 19.93 34.48
CA ILE A 362 0.66 20.28 33.18
C ILE A 362 1.69 20.07 32.06
N PHE A 363 2.90 20.64 32.17
CA PHE A 363 3.93 20.51 31.15
C PHE A 363 4.38 19.05 30.95
N ASN A 364 4.56 18.28 32.04
CA ASN A 364 4.87 16.87 31.97
C ASN A 364 3.74 16.04 31.31
N SER A 365 2.48 16.38 31.60
CA SER A 365 1.33 15.74 30.99
C SER A 365 1.24 16.04 29.48
N TRP A 366 1.55 17.26 29.06
CA TRP A 366 1.68 17.60 27.63
C TRP A 366 2.77 16.77 26.94
N ALA A 367 3.96 16.66 27.55
CA ALA A 367 5.03 15.83 27.03
C ALA A 367 4.61 14.36 26.87
N ASP A 368 3.90 13.81 27.86
CA ASP A 368 3.44 12.42 27.81
C ASP A 368 2.39 12.16 26.74
N ILE A 369 1.46 13.09 26.51
CA ILE A 369 0.45 12.92 25.45
C ILE A 369 1.12 12.99 24.09
N LEU A 370 2.05 13.92 23.88
CA LEU A 370 2.81 14.04 22.62
C LEU A 370 3.68 12.81 22.37
N LYS A 371 4.31 12.22 23.39
CA LYS A 371 5.04 10.93 23.26
C LYS A 371 4.10 9.82 22.78
N ARG A 372 2.90 9.69 23.35
CA ARG A 372 1.91 8.68 22.97
C ARG A 372 1.36 8.92 21.56
N GLN A 373 1.09 10.18 21.19
CA GLN A 373 0.68 10.54 19.84
C GLN A 373 1.78 10.23 18.81
N ASN A 374 3.02 10.60 19.10
CA ASN A 374 4.15 10.31 18.24
C ASN A 374 4.35 8.80 18.05
N ALA A 375 4.26 8.02 19.11
CA ALA A 375 4.31 6.56 19.04
C ALA A 375 3.18 6.00 18.19
N PHE A 376 1.95 6.51 18.32
CA PHE A 376 0.80 6.11 17.53
C PHE A 376 0.99 6.42 16.04
N PHE A 377 1.40 7.64 15.68
CA PHE A 377 1.66 8.01 14.28
C PHE A 377 2.74 7.13 13.65
N CYS A 378 3.83 6.88 14.36
CA CYS A 378 4.95 6.10 13.84
C CYS A 378 4.69 4.60 13.77
N ASN A 379 4.06 4.03 14.78
CA ASN A 379 3.91 2.58 14.90
C ASN A 379 2.66 2.05 14.21
N ASP A 380 1.58 2.82 14.20
CA ASP A 380 0.30 2.37 13.66
C ASP A 380 0.05 2.92 12.25
N ILE A 381 0.04 4.26 12.08
CA ILE A 381 -0.31 4.88 10.81
C ILE A 381 0.81 4.71 9.78
N LYS A 382 2.02 5.16 10.09
CA LYS A 382 3.17 5.09 9.17
C LYS A 382 3.45 3.67 8.71
N GLU A 383 3.48 2.69 9.61
CA GLU A 383 3.76 1.30 9.23
C GLU A 383 2.64 0.70 8.38
N TYR A 384 1.39 1.12 8.58
CA TYR A 384 0.28 0.73 7.72
C TYR A 384 0.41 1.31 6.31
N LEU A 385 0.70 2.61 6.18
CA LEU A 385 0.90 3.25 4.87
C LEU A 385 2.11 2.67 4.12
N LYS A 386 3.16 2.30 4.84
CA LYS A 386 4.32 1.60 4.27
C LYS A 386 3.96 0.21 3.75
N PHE A 387 3.09 -0.51 4.45
CA PHE A 387 2.57 -1.80 3.99
C PHE A 387 1.77 -1.64 2.70
N LEU A 388 0.85 -0.67 2.62
CA LEU A 388 0.10 -0.35 1.42
C LEU A 388 1.01 0.01 0.23
N SER A 389 2.03 0.85 0.47
CA SER A 389 3.03 1.19 -0.56
C SER A 389 3.73 -0.05 -1.12
N GLY A 390 4.02 -1.03 -0.27
CA GLY A 390 4.58 -2.32 -0.68
C GLY A 390 3.66 -3.11 -1.61
N ASN A 391 2.35 -3.10 -1.36
CA ASN A 391 1.37 -3.80 -2.20
C ASN A 391 1.29 -3.17 -3.60
N TYR A 392 1.28 -1.84 -3.71
CA TYR A 392 1.31 -1.15 -5.01
C TYR A 392 2.62 -1.40 -5.78
N HIS A 393 3.75 -1.49 -5.08
CA HIS A 393 5.02 -1.87 -5.71
C HIS A 393 4.93 -3.26 -6.36
N HIS A 394 4.33 -4.25 -5.70
CA HIS A 394 4.15 -5.59 -6.28
C HIS A 394 3.21 -5.61 -7.48
N ILE A 395 2.18 -4.76 -7.50
CA ILE A 395 1.35 -4.59 -8.70
C ILE A 395 2.20 -4.09 -9.87
N ARG A 396 3.09 -3.13 -9.66
CA ARG A 396 4.01 -2.65 -10.70
C ARG A 396 4.92 -3.76 -11.23
N ASP A 397 5.49 -4.56 -10.32
CA ASP A 397 6.34 -5.69 -10.70
C ASP A 397 5.54 -6.69 -11.56
N LEU A 398 4.30 -7.00 -11.17
CA LEU A 398 3.42 -7.89 -11.94
C LEU A 398 3.05 -7.28 -13.30
N THR A 399 2.79 -5.97 -13.37
CA THR A 399 2.51 -5.27 -14.64
C THR A 399 3.70 -5.40 -15.59
N GLN A 400 4.94 -5.23 -15.13
CA GLN A 400 6.15 -5.39 -15.94
C GLN A 400 6.30 -6.82 -16.47
N ILE A 401 5.93 -7.83 -15.68
CA ILE A 401 5.90 -9.22 -16.13
C ILE A 401 4.88 -9.39 -17.26
N VAL A 402 3.68 -8.83 -17.11
CA VAL A 402 2.62 -8.89 -18.14
C VAL A 402 3.07 -8.23 -19.44
N GLU A 403 3.67 -7.04 -19.37
CA GLU A 403 4.21 -6.33 -20.53
C GLU A 403 5.30 -7.14 -21.25
N THR A 404 6.17 -7.81 -20.50
CA THR A 404 7.18 -8.71 -21.06
C THR A 404 6.54 -9.90 -21.80
N GLN A 405 5.49 -10.52 -21.23
CA GLN A 405 4.78 -11.61 -21.89
C GLN A 405 4.01 -11.11 -23.13
N LYS A 406 3.41 -9.93 -23.07
CA LYS A 406 2.78 -9.24 -24.20
C LYS A 406 3.77 -9.06 -25.36
N TYR A 407 4.92 -8.46 -25.07
CA TYR A 407 5.97 -8.24 -26.06
C TYR A 407 6.44 -9.55 -26.72
N ASN A 408 6.71 -10.60 -25.93
CA ASN A 408 7.13 -11.90 -26.43
C ASN A 408 6.10 -12.53 -27.37
N TYR A 409 4.83 -12.50 -26.97
CA TYR A 409 3.74 -13.01 -27.79
C TYR A 409 3.64 -12.26 -29.13
N TYR A 410 3.59 -10.92 -29.11
CA TYR A 410 3.44 -10.12 -30.34
C TYR A 410 4.65 -10.27 -31.27
N LYS A 411 5.87 -10.33 -30.73
CA LYS A 411 7.10 -10.57 -31.50
C LYS A 411 7.04 -11.90 -32.24
N LEU A 412 6.71 -12.97 -31.55
CA LEU A 412 6.59 -14.32 -32.15
C LEU A 412 5.43 -14.40 -33.13
N SER A 413 4.30 -13.80 -32.84
CA SER A 413 3.14 -13.74 -33.74
C SER A 413 3.49 -13.02 -35.04
N LYS A 414 4.13 -11.84 -34.96
CA LYS A 414 4.57 -11.09 -36.14
C LYS A 414 5.53 -11.90 -37.00
N SER A 415 6.49 -12.57 -36.37
CA SER A 415 7.46 -13.44 -37.09
C SER A 415 6.77 -14.60 -37.80
N LEU A 416 5.81 -15.27 -37.16
CA LEU A 416 5.04 -16.36 -37.73
C LEU A 416 4.19 -15.89 -38.91
N ILE A 417 3.47 -14.76 -38.76
CA ILE A 417 2.64 -14.17 -39.83
C ILE A 417 3.51 -13.84 -41.04
N SER A 418 4.67 -13.19 -40.86
CA SER A 418 5.59 -12.88 -41.96
C SER A 418 6.07 -14.14 -42.68
N LYS A 419 6.47 -15.19 -41.94
CA LYS A 419 6.87 -16.48 -42.51
C LYS A 419 5.76 -17.12 -43.32
N LYS A 420 4.53 -17.10 -42.78
CA LYS A 420 3.34 -17.64 -43.47
C LYS A 420 3.03 -16.90 -44.78
N ILE A 421 3.07 -15.55 -44.74
CA ILE A 421 2.84 -14.74 -45.93
C ILE A 421 3.91 -15.00 -47.00
N ASP A 422 5.18 -15.09 -46.59
CA ASP A 422 6.30 -15.32 -47.51
C ASP A 422 6.19 -16.68 -48.22
N LEU A 423 5.86 -17.75 -47.51
CA LEU A 423 5.62 -19.08 -48.08
C LEU A 423 4.40 -19.07 -49.03
N PHE A 424 3.34 -18.41 -48.63
CA PHE A 424 2.11 -18.33 -49.42
C PHE A 424 2.32 -17.57 -50.74
N LYS A 425 3.03 -16.42 -50.70
CA LYS A 425 3.34 -15.61 -51.89
C LYS A 425 4.26 -16.33 -52.88
N LYS A 426 5.09 -17.26 -52.43
CA LYS A 426 5.96 -18.03 -53.31
C LYS A 426 5.22 -19.06 -54.17
N GLY A 427 3.93 -19.31 -53.93
CA GLY A 427 3.12 -20.22 -54.68
C GLY A 427 3.51 -21.69 -54.49
N GLU A 428 3.92 -22.39 -55.55
CA GLU A 428 4.25 -23.82 -55.51
C GLU A 428 5.46 -24.15 -54.59
N ILE A 429 5.43 -25.33 -53.97
CA ILE A 429 6.45 -25.80 -53.00
C ILE A 429 7.89 -25.71 -53.54
N PRO A 430 8.22 -26.01 -54.80
CA PRO A 430 9.56 -25.89 -55.35
C PRO A 430 10.14 -24.48 -55.19
N ASN A 431 9.31 -23.44 -55.15
CA ASN A 431 9.72 -22.05 -55.03
C ASN A 431 10.04 -21.63 -53.57
N TRP A 432 9.76 -22.49 -52.58
CA TRP A 432 9.82 -22.12 -51.16
C TRP A 432 11.23 -22.02 -50.57
N LYS A 433 12.29 -22.47 -51.26
CA LYS A 433 13.69 -22.45 -50.80
C LYS A 433 13.83 -22.98 -49.35
N LEU A 434 13.33 -24.19 -49.14
CA LEU A 434 13.27 -24.82 -47.82
C LEU A 434 14.65 -25.31 -47.40
N ASN A 435 14.96 -25.29 -46.10
CA ASN A 435 16.06 -26.02 -45.51
C ASN A 435 15.81 -27.54 -45.53
N ASP A 436 16.82 -28.37 -45.27
CA ASP A 436 16.69 -29.80 -45.38
C ASP A 436 15.68 -30.42 -44.38
N ASN A 437 15.54 -29.86 -43.20
CA ASN A 437 14.51 -30.28 -42.25
C ASN A 437 13.11 -29.99 -42.77
N ASP A 438 12.86 -28.82 -43.33
CA ASP A 438 11.57 -28.45 -43.88
C ASP A 438 11.23 -29.27 -45.15
N LYS A 439 12.26 -29.60 -45.98
CA LYS A 439 12.06 -30.51 -47.14
C LYS A 439 11.62 -31.91 -46.70
N ASN A 440 12.24 -32.45 -45.65
CA ASN A 440 11.82 -33.75 -45.09
C ASN A 440 10.37 -33.71 -44.56
N ILE A 441 9.96 -32.63 -43.91
CA ILE A 441 8.59 -32.48 -43.38
C ILE A 441 7.57 -32.47 -44.50
N VAL A 442 7.87 -31.88 -45.67
CA VAL A 442 6.91 -31.72 -46.76
C VAL A 442 7.00 -32.85 -47.81
N SER A 443 7.97 -33.79 -47.71
CA SER A 443 8.17 -34.85 -48.66
C SER A 443 6.93 -35.71 -48.92
N GLU A 444 6.13 -35.95 -47.88
CA GLU A 444 4.88 -36.75 -47.95
C GLU A 444 3.71 -35.94 -48.54
N PHE A 445 3.80 -34.61 -48.50
CA PHE A 445 2.68 -33.71 -48.86
C PHE A 445 3.07 -32.78 -49.99
N TYR A 446 4.05 -33.14 -50.81
CA TYR A 446 4.65 -32.29 -51.84
C TYR A 446 3.63 -31.64 -52.81
N GLN A 447 2.53 -32.31 -53.08
CA GLN A 447 1.46 -31.80 -53.96
C GLN A 447 0.39 -31.01 -53.20
N ASP A 448 0.31 -31.13 -51.87
CA ASP A 448 -0.62 -30.37 -51.04
C ASP A 448 0.08 -29.21 -50.34
N ARG A 449 0.11 -28.07 -51.02
CA ARG A 449 0.73 -26.84 -50.54
C ARG A 449 0.20 -26.40 -49.19
N LEU A 450 -1.09 -26.49 -48.94
CA LEU A 450 -1.71 -26.01 -47.71
C LEU A 450 -1.33 -26.88 -46.49
N THR A 451 -1.33 -28.21 -46.69
CA THR A 451 -0.89 -29.14 -45.64
C THR A 451 0.61 -29.01 -45.35
N SER A 452 1.44 -28.89 -46.39
CA SER A 452 2.88 -28.66 -46.26
C SER A 452 3.17 -27.37 -45.53
N TYR A 453 2.47 -26.28 -45.83
CA TYR A 453 2.55 -25.02 -45.14
C TYR A 453 2.21 -25.13 -43.64
N LYS A 454 1.11 -25.82 -43.30
CA LYS A 454 0.71 -26.04 -41.89
C LYS A 454 1.76 -26.88 -41.15
N LYS A 455 2.37 -27.88 -41.79
CA LYS A 455 3.40 -28.72 -41.20
C LYS A 455 4.69 -27.96 -40.93
N ILE A 456 5.20 -27.18 -41.90
CA ILE A 456 6.41 -26.34 -41.73
C ILE A 456 6.23 -25.32 -40.58
N CYS A 457 5.07 -24.66 -40.52
CA CYS A 457 4.81 -23.66 -39.49
C CYS A 457 4.29 -24.24 -38.18
N PHE A 458 4.14 -25.55 -38.03
CA PHE A 458 3.54 -26.21 -36.88
C PHE A 458 4.24 -25.85 -35.57
N LYS A 459 5.60 -25.97 -35.53
CA LYS A 459 6.40 -25.66 -34.36
C LYS A 459 6.28 -24.19 -33.94
N ASP A 460 6.37 -23.27 -34.92
CA ASP A 460 6.24 -21.83 -34.69
C ASP A 460 4.82 -21.48 -34.20
N THR A 461 3.81 -22.06 -34.82
CA THR A 461 2.40 -21.88 -34.41
C THR A 461 2.18 -22.35 -32.97
N THR A 462 2.68 -23.55 -32.64
CA THR A 462 2.57 -24.09 -31.26
C THR A 462 3.26 -23.17 -30.24
N ASN A 463 4.44 -22.62 -30.60
CA ASN A 463 5.16 -21.71 -29.74
C ASN A 463 4.40 -20.39 -29.52
N VAL A 464 3.81 -19.83 -30.57
CA VAL A 464 2.96 -18.63 -30.47
C VAL A 464 1.74 -18.89 -29.61
N ILE A 465 1.06 -20.05 -29.78
CA ILE A 465 -0.09 -20.44 -28.94
C ILE A 465 0.32 -20.46 -27.47
N LYS A 466 1.41 -21.15 -27.13
CA LYS A 466 1.91 -21.21 -25.73
C LYS A 466 2.19 -19.83 -25.15
N ASN A 467 2.80 -18.93 -25.93
CA ASN A 467 3.08 -17.57 -25.45
C ASN A 467 1.81 -16.72 -25.31
N LYS A 468 0.85 -16.88 -26.19
CA LYS A 468 -0.47 -16.21 -26.09
C LYS A 468 -1.23 -16.67 -24.86
N GLU A 469 -1.28 -17.98 -24.60
CA GLU A 469 -1.88 -18.56 -23.40
C GLU A 469 -1.22 -18.00 -22.13
N LYS A 470 0.11 -17.99 -22.11
CA LYS A 470 0.88 -17.44 -21.00
C LYS A 470 0.59 -15.96 -20.77
N TYR A 471 0.58 -15.17 -21.84
CA TYR A 471 0.22 -13.76 -21.78
C TYR A 471 -1.21 -13.56 -21.25
N GLY A 472 -2.18 -14.27 -21.81
CA GLY A 472 -3.58 -14.22 -21.39
C GLY A 472 -3.76 -14.58 -19.91
N TYR A 473 -3.03 -15.59 -19.42
CA TYR A 473 -3.03 -15.96 -18.01
C TYR A 473 -2.53 -14.83 -17.13
N TYR A 474 -1.34 -14.28 -17.41
CA TYR A 474 -0.75 -13.20 -16.62
C TYR A 474 -1.61 -11.93 -16.65
N LEU A 475 -2.20 -11.60 -17.81
CA LEU A 475 -3.11 -10.45 -17.94
C LEU A 475 -4.34 -10.59 -17.04
N ASN A 476 -5.02 -11.76 -17.10
CA ASN A 476 -6.21 -12.00 -16.27
C ASN A 476 -5.83 -12.05 -14.76
N ARG A 477 -4.64 -12.55 -14.41
CA ARG A 477 -4.15 -12.54 -13.03
C ARG A 477 -3.83 -11.15 -12.54
N LEU A 478 -3.18 -10.31 -13.33
CA LEU A 478 -2.93 -8.90 -13.00
C LEU A 478 -4.24 -8.19 -12.63
N ILE A 479 -5.25 -8.28 -13.50
CA ILE A 479 -6.54 -7.63 -13.27
C ILE A 479 -7.20 -8.18 -12.00
N SER A 480 -7.24 -9.49 -11.83
CA SER A 480 -7.85 -10.14 -10.66
C SER A 480 -7.14 -9.74 -9.36
N GLU A 481 -5.81 -9.74 -9.32
CA GLU A 481 -5.02 -9.37 -8.14
C GLU A 481 -5.13 -7.88 -7.83
N TYR A 482 -5.17 -7.02 -8.85
CA TYR A 482 -5.39 -5.59 -8.66
C TYR A 482 -6.76 -5.30 -8.05
N VAL A 483 -7.82 -5.91 -8.57
CA VAL A 483 -9.18 -5.78 -8.02
C VAL A 483 -9.24 -6.32 -6.58
N ARG A 484 -8.68 -7.51 -6.34
CA ARG A 484 -8.61 -8.11 -4.99
C ARG A 484 -7.89 -7.17 -4.01
N MET A 485 -6.73 -6.66 -4.40
CA MET A 485 -5.96 -5.72 -3.57
C MET A 485 -6.75 -4.44 -3.28
N ARG A 486 -7.39 -3.86 -4.29
CA ARG A 486 -8.20 -2.64 -4.10
C ARG A 486 -9.34 -2.85 -3.11
N ASN A 487 -10.08 -3.94 -3.28
CA ASN A 487 -11.21 -4.27 -2.40
C ASN A 487 -10.73 -4.52 -0.96
N LEU A 488 -9.62 -5.25 -0.80
CA LEU A 488 -9.02 -5.49 0.50
C LEU A 488 -8.52 -4.20 1.15
N ASN A 489 -7.82 -3.35 0.40
CA ASN A 489 -7.35 -2.05 0.89
C ASN A 489 -8.51 -1.14 1.29
N ALA A 490 -9.60 -1.10 0.52
CA ALA A 490 -10.78 -0.30 0.84
C ALA A 490 -11.41 -0.74 2.17
N PHE A 491 -11.59 -2.05 2.37
CA PHE A 491 -12.11 -2.61 3.61
C PHE A 491 -11.16 -2.31 4.79
N GLU A 492 -9.87 -2.59 4.64
CA GLU A 492 -8.87 -2.38 5.69
C GLU A 492 -8.71 -0.90 6.03
N ASN A 493 -8.73 0.00 5.05
CA ASN A 493 -8.67 1.44 5.28
C ASN A 493 -9.83 1.90 6.16
N LYS A 494 -11.06 1.47 5.85
CA LYS A 494 -12.25 1.80 6.66
C LYS A 494 -12.08 1.38 8.12
N GLU A 495 -11.64 0.14 8.35
CA GLU A 495 -11.44 -0.37 9.71
C GLU A 495 -10.24 0.30 10.41
N LYS A 496 -9.16 0.59 9.70
CA LYS A 496 -8.01 1.31 10.25
C LYS A 496 -8.34 2.74 10.64
N VAL A 497 -9.09 3.47 9.81
CA VAL A 497 -9.54 4.83 10.15
C VAL A 497 -10.36 4.82 11.43
N LYS A 498 -11.31 3.88 11.59
CA LYS A 498 -12.08 3.72 12.84
C LYS A 498 -11.18 3.45 14.05
N GLN A 499 -10.22 2.51 13.91
CA GLN A 499 -9.27 2.18 14.97
C GLN A 499 -8.40 3.38 15.34
N PHE A 500 -7.93 4.13 14.34
CA PHE A 500 -7.10 5.32 14.53
C PHE A 500 -7.88 6.42 15.24
N SER A 501 -9.11 6.70 14.82
CA SER A 501 -9.98 7.70 15.44
C SER A 501 -10.30 7.34 16.89
N LYS A 502 -10.62 6.05 17.16
CA LYS A 502 -10.87 5.58 18.52
C LYS A 502 -9.64 5.74 19.42
N LYS A 503 -8.46 5.34 18.95
CA LYS A 503 -7.22 5.44 19.73
C LYS A 503 -6.83 6.89 19.98
N GLN A 504 -6.97 7.77 18.98
CA GLN A 504 -6.74 9.20 19.15
C GLN A 504 -7.71 9.79 20.19
N GLY A 505 -8.99 9.46 20.11
CA GLY A 505 -9.99 9.88 21.07
C GLY A 505 -9.67 9.43 22.50
N GLN A 506 -9.19 8.21 22.69
CA GLN A 506 -8.76 7.70 23.99
C GLN A 506 -7.57 8.51 24.56
N ILE A 507 -6.54 8.78 23.74
CA ILE A 507 -5.37 9.58 24.15
C ILE A 507 -5.82 10.98 24.60
N MET A 508 -6.73 11.61 23.86
CA MET A 508 -7.25 12.96 24.19
C MET A 508 -8.15 12.94 25.43
N SER A 509 -9.01 11.93 25.56
CA SER A 509 -9.91 11.79 26.73
C SER A 509 -9.12 11.63 28.03
N GLU A 510 -8.08 10.80 28.04
CA GLU A 510 -7.19 10.63 29.20
C GLU A 510 -6.46 11.92 29.57
N TYR A 511 -6.06 12.72 28.55
CA TYR A 511 -5.45 14.02 28.79
C TYR A 511 -6.44 14.99 29.47
N PHE A 512 -7.67 15.15 28.91
CA PHE A 512 -8.66 16.06 29.49
C PHE A 512 -9.07 15.65 30.91
N LYS A 513 -9.13 14.34 31.19
CA LYS A 513 -9.37 13.86 32.54
C LYS A 513 -8.28 14.31 33.52
N LYS A 514 -7.00 14.16 33.14
CA LYS A 514 -5.86 14.64 33.95
C LYS A 514 -5.90 16.16 34.16
N MET A 515 -6.27 16.93 33.14
CA MET A 515 -6.39 18.39 33.28
C MET A 515 -7.50 18.77 34.26
N GLY A 516 -8.64 18.08 34.22
CA GLY A 516 -9.72 18.25 35.20
C GLY A 516 -9.29 17.94 36.64
N GLU A 517 -8.52 16.87 36.85
CA GLU A 517 -7.95 16.51 38.14
C GLU A 517 -7.03 17.62 38.70
N ILE A 518 -6.19 18.24 37.84
CA ILE A 518 -5.31 19.36 38.21
C ILE A 518 -6.11 20.59 38.59
N ILE A 519 -7.19 20.95 37.89
CA ILE A 519 -8.06 22.08 38.22
C ILE A 519 -8.66 21.89 39.62
N ILE A 520 -9.17 20.71 39.93
CA ILE A 520 -9.75 20.39 41.25
C ILE A 520 -8.70 20.52 42.37
N LEU A 521 -7.43 20.14 42.10
CA LEU A 521 -6.35 20.28 43.07
C LEU A 521 -6.01 21.73 43.35
N ILE A 522 -6.01 22.59 42.30
CA ILE A 522 -5.74 24.03 42.44
C ILE A 522 -6.90 24.71 43.18
N ASP A 523 -8.14 24.42 42.83
CA ASP A 523 -9.34 24.98 43.47
C ASP A 523 -9.45 24.54 44.94
N GLY A 524 -8.94 23.37 45.30
CA GLY A 524 -8.88 22.88 46.69
C GLY A 524 -7.77 23.50 47.53
N CYS A 525 -6.84 24.28 46.95
CA CYS A 525 -5.83 25.00 47.72
C CYS A 525 -6.46 26.17 48.47
N ILE A 526 -6.55 26.06 49.80
CA ILE A 526 -7.07 27.14 50.65
C ILE A 526 -6.03 28.27 50.64
N ILE A 527 -6.45 29.43 50.13
CA ILE A 527 -5.69 30.69 50.30
C ILE A 527 -5.80 31.07 51.76
N ASN A 528 -4.83 30.70 52.55
CA ASN A 528 -4.75 31.21 53.92
C ASN A 528 -4.41 32.69 53.82
N ASP A 529 -5.28 33.57 54.30
CA ASP A 529 -5.06 35.01 54.44
C ASP A 529 -3.93 35.37 55.39
N ALA A 530 -3.12 34.40 55.85
CA ALA A 530 -1.92 34.62 56.68
C ALA A 530 -0.87 35.51 56.02
N ALA A 531 -0.93 35.70 54.69
CA ALA A 531 -0.03 36.60 53.99
C ALA A 531 -0.44 38.09 54.17
N GLN A 532 -1.69 38.41 54.47
CA GLN A 532 -2.10 39.78 54.74
C GLN A 532 -1.54 40.28 56.10
N ASN A 533 -1.41 39.43 57.09
CA ASN A 533 -0.88 39.79 58.39
C ASN A 533 0.66 39.99 58.41
N LEU A 534 1.40 39.52 57.38
CA LEU A 534 2.83 39.70 57.24
C LEU A 534 3.21 41.09 56.72
N PHE A 535 2.30 41.80 56.09
CA PHE A 535 2.54 43.16 55.56
C PHE A 535 2.07 44.27 56.52
N GLU A 536 1.33 43.95 57.58
CA GLU A 536 0.86 44.94 58.55
C GLU A 536 1.81 45.14 59.75
N GLU A 537 2.77 44.24 60.00
CA GLU A 537 3.73 44.39 61.11
C GLU A 537 5.18 44.27 60.62
N LYS A 538 5.73 45.21 59.94
CA LYS A 538 7.11 45.67 59.98
C LYS A 538 7.47 46.41 58.71
N SER A 539 7.37 47.73 58.79
CA SER A 539 8.05 48.64 57.89
C SER A 539 9.55 48.65 58.21
N GLU A 540 10.27 47.60 57.92
CA GLU A 540 11.71 47.67 57.76
C GLU A 540 12.05 47.82 56.27
N PRO A 541 13.00 48.73 55.91
CA PRO A 541 13.30 49.02 54.52
C PRO A 541 13.85 47.74 53.83
N PHE A 542 13.25 47.35 52.75
CA PHE A 542 13.80 46.37 51.84
C PHE A 542 15.24 46.76 51.48
N LEU A 543 16.23 46.05 51.98
CA LEU A 543 17.60 46.12 51.46
C LEU A 543 17.55 45.67 50.01
N ALA A 544 17.74 46.63 49.10
CA ALA A 544 17.89 46.30 47.65
C ALA A 544 19.09 45.36 47.53
N VAL A 545 18.79 44.09 47.22
CA VAL A 545 19.82 43.15 46.83
C VAL A 545 20.30 43.61 45.46
N ASN A 546 21.53 44.22 45.45
CA ASN A 546 22.20 44.48 44.18
C ASN A 546 22.43 43.16 43.45
N TYR A 547 21.63 42.91 42.46
CA TYR A 547 21.93 41.89 41.47
C TYR A 547 23.16 42.37 40.69
N ASN A 548 24.29 41.74 40.95
CA ASN A 548 25.48 41.90 40.13
C ASN A 548 25.22 41.09 38.84
N ASP A 549 24.89 41.81 37.76
CA ASP A 549 24.59 41.25 36.42
C ASP A 549 25.77 40.47 35.78
N ASN A 550 26.92 40.43 36.44
CA ASN A 550 28.13 39.81 35.88
C ASN A 550 28.17 38.27 35.91
N ASN A 551 27.15 37.59 36.47
CA ASN A 551 27.10 36.12 36.47
C ASN A 551 26.14 35.54 35.42
N ILE A 552 25.27 36.35 34.81
CA ILE A 552 24.33 35.88 33.81
C ILE A 552 25.04 35.68 32.46
N GLU A 553 25.98 36.58 32.10
CA GLU A 553 26.74 36.45 30.84
C GLU A 553 27.65 35.21 30.78
N LYS A 554 28.14 34.71 31.93
CA LYS A 554 28.98 33.51 31.95
C LYS A 554 28.21 32.20 31.86
N GLU A 555 26.91 32.14 32.22
CA GLU A 555 26.09 30.97 32.04
C GLU A 555 25.52 30.91 30.61
N GLU A 556 25.33 32.03 29.93
CA GLU A 556 24.91 32.03 28.50
C GLU A 556 26.06 31.63 27.57
N GLU A 557 27.32 32.03 27.84
CA GLU A 557 28.48 31.56 27.08
C GLU A 557 28.73 30.04 27.25
N GLN A 558 28.50 29.45 28.42
CA GLN A 558 28.63 28.00 28.62
C GLN A 558 27.52 27.21 27.95
N ASN A 559 26.31 27.75 27.79
CA ASN A 559 25.21 27.10 27.08
C ASN A 559 25.34 27.21 25.55
N GLN A 560 26.00 28.23 25.00
CA GLN A 560 26.32 28.32 23.59
C GLN A 560 27.41 27.30 23.17
N ILE A 561 28.44 27.10 24.01
CA ILE A 561 29.48 26.09 23.74
C ILE A 561 28.92 24.66 23.80
N SER A 562 27.87 24.38 24.57
CA SER A 562 27.22 23.06 24.60
C SER A 562 26.31 22.79 23.40
N THR A 563 25.74 23.81 22.77
CA THR A 563 24.95 23.69 21.55
C THR A 563 25.79 23.48 20.29
N GLU A 564 26.94 24.18 20.19
CA GLU A 564 27.89 23.98 19.07
C GLU A 564 28.53 22.59 19.09
N ASN A 565 28.78 22.01 20.26
CA ASN A 565 29.26 20.61 20.35
C ASN A 565 28.20 19.56 20.03
N TYR A 566 26.89 19.88 20.05
CA TYR A 566 25.82 18.98 19.65
C TYR A 566 25.61 18.97 18.13
N GLU A 567 25.86 20.09 17.45
CA GLU A 567 25.76 20.17 15.99
C GLU A 567 26.95 19.52 15.30
N ASN A 568 28.16 19.63 15.83
CA ASN A 568 29.36 18.98 15.28
C ASN A 568 29.36 17.44 15.43
N ASN A 569 28.72 16.88 16.45
CA ASN A 569 28.62 15.43 16.60
C ASN A 569 27.57 14.76 15.69
N ASN A 570 26.63 15.53 15.14
CA ASN A 570 25.65 14.99 14.18
C ASN A 570 26.17 14.96 12.74
N ASN A 571 27.13 15.80 12.37
CA ASN A 571 27.73 15.82 11.03
C ASN A 571 28.76 14.69 10.81
N ILE A 572 29.39 14.16 11.87
CA ILE A 572 30.37 13.07 11.74
C ILE A 572 29.69 11.70 11.48
N ASN A 573 28.40 11.56 11.75
CA ASN A 573 27.68 10.30 11.53
C ASN A 573 27.00 10.16 10.15
N GLU A 574 26.98 11.20 9.32
CA GLU A 574 26.40 11.10 7.96
C GLU A 574 27.42 10.70 6.88
N GLU A 575 28.72 10.96 7.06
CA GLU A 575 29.75 10.61 6.07
C GLU A 575 30.14 9.12 6.05
N ASN A 576 29.78 8.31 7.06
CA ASN A 576 30.11 6.88 7.10
C ASN A 576 29.06 5.94 6.53
N TYR A 577 28.07 6.45 5.74
CA TYR A 577 26.99 5.63 5.17
C TYR A 577 27.03 5.44 3.65
N ILE A 578 28.11 5.88 2.97
CA ILE A 578 28.19 5.87 1.50
C ILE A 578 29.12 4.77 0.93
N GLU A 579 29.89 4.03 1.72
CA GLU A 579 30.92 3.11 1.20
C GLU A 579 30.59 1.62 1.20
N ASP A 580 29.34 1.17 1.34
CA ASP A 580 29.00 -0.26 1.21
C ASP A 580 27.93 -0.50 0.12
N LYS A 581 28.24 -0.08 -1.12
CA LYS A 581 27.57 -0.56 -2.33
C LYS A 581 28.58 -0.69 -3.47
N GLN A 582 29.32 -1.75 -3.46
CA GLN A 582 29.80 -2.46 -4.67
C GLN A 582 29.47 -3.94 -4.57
#